data_382da5d12eac3c844ddd1a57a55932e8
#
_entry.id   382da5d12eac3c844ddd1a57a55932e8
#
_cell.length_a   1.000
_cell.length_b   1.000
_cell.length_c   1.000
_cell.angle_alpha   90.00
_cell.angle_beta   90.00
_cell.angle_gamma   90.00
#
_symmetry.space_group_name_H-M   'P 1'
#
loop_
_entity.id
_entity.type
_entity.pdbx_description
1 polymer ?
#
loop_
_entity_poly.entity_id
_entity_poly.type
_entity_poly.pdbx_seq_one_letter_code
_entity_poly.pdbx_strand_id
1 'polypeptide(L)'
;MPCNRLFFVEGSRFVAKRDKSYALRRLYLAKNESSSYTEVSNISKGEEAMKDSHGRVIDYLRISLTDKCNFRCIYCMPADGVQPMGHDELLRIEEIETIARVATRIGIRSVRLTGGEPLVRKGVVDLVASLHDMDGIVNVSMTTNGVLLPDMAADLKAAGLSRVNISLDTLDPEQFTYITRVGRLESTLRGIDAALEAGFNPVKINAVTVRRLNQDFLAFAKLSIDRPLHVRFIEYMPVGESTGSDGTGWDRSDVIPSEELLGIINERAVAEGLPELVSTGDDGKPIGWGPARYYEFPGAKGTVGFISPLSRHFCSQCNRLRLTADGKLRPCLFSDREIDVRSALREGGEDAVYNCFLEALNMKPDDHHDKVGTERNMSQIGG
;
A
#
# COMPACT_ATOMS: atom_id res chain seq x y z
N MET A 1 -52.84 -41.68 -5.52
CA MET A 1 -51.59 -42.39 -5.11
C MET A 1 -50.40 -41.77 -5.80
N PRO A 2 -49.39 -41.49 -5.07
CA PRO A 2 -48.30 -40.59 -5.45
C PRO A 2 -47.07 -41.34 -5.90
N CYS A 3 -46.17 -40.68 -6.57
CA CYS A 3 -44.77 -41.07 -6.49
C CYS A 3 -43.85 -39.84 -6.62
N ASN A 4 -43.31 -39.44 -5.47
CA ASN A 4 -42.17 -38.56 -5.35
C ASN A 4 -40.92 -39.22 -5.93
N ARG A 5 -40.19 -38.53 -6.77
CA ARG A 5 -38.75 -38.78 -7.02
C ARG A 5 -37.95 -37.54 -6.70
N LEU A 6 -37.24 -37.61 -5.58
CA LEU A 6 -36.13 -36.75 -5.25
C LEU A 6 -34.96 -37.10 -6.16
N PHE A 7 -34.42 -36.10 -6.85
CA PHE A 7 -33.09 -36.17 -7.42
C PHE A 7 -32.09 -35.51 -6.45
N PHE A 8 -31.23 -36.34 -5.86
CA PHE A 8 -30.02 -35.91 -5.19
C PHE A 8 -28.97 -35.60 -6.29
N VAL A 9 -28.41 -34.38 -6.28
CA VAL A 9 -27.18 -34.04 -6.99
C VAL A 9 -26.06 -34.00 -5.96
N GLU A 10 -25.19 -34.99 -6.02
CA GLU A 10 -23.95 -35.04 -5.23
C GLU A 10 -23.04 -33.88 -5.62
N GLY A 11 -22.80 -32.99 -4.64
CA GLY A 11 -21.78 -31.96 -4.73
C GLY A 11 -20.39 -32.54 -4.42
N SER A 12 -19.55 -32.68 -5.39
CA SER A 12 -18.15 -33.03 -5.23
C SER A 12 -17.40 -31.91 -4.51
N ARG A 13 -17.11 -32.13 -3.23
CA ARG A 13 -16.17 -31.30 -2.45
C ARG A 13 -14.75 -31.63 -2.90
N PHE A 14 -14.11 -30.74 -3.59
CA PHE A 14 -12.66 -30.73 -3.71
C PHE A 14 -12.04 -30.35 -2.36
N VAL A 15 -11.65 -31.32 -1.57
CA VAL A 15 -10.82 -31.15 -0.39
C VAL A 15 -9.37 -31.21 -0.85
N ALA A 16 -8.74 -30.08 -1.04
CA ALA A 16 -7.29 -30.03 -1.22
C ALA A 16 -6.62 -30.59 0.04
N LYS A 17 -5.75 -31.59 -0.12
CA LYS A 17 -4.92 -32.14 0.95
C LYS A 17 -4.00 -31.02 1.47
N ARG A 18 -4.34 -30.43 2.60
CA ARG A 18 -3.46 -29.52 3.34
C ARG A 18 -2.35 -30.35 3.99
N ASP A 19 -1.12 -30.05 3.67
CA ASP A 19 0.07 -30.70 4.19
C ASP A 19 0.21 -30.49 5.71
N LYS A 20 0.73 -31.51 6.43
CA LYS A 20 0.94 -31.47 7.88
C LYS A 20 1.95 -30.38 8.32
N SER A 21 2.76 -29.86 7.41
CA SER A 21 3.68 -28.75 7.64
C SER A 21 2.93 -27.46 8.01
N TYR A 22 1.74 -27.23 7.44
CA TYR A 22 0.90 -26.07 7.73
C TYR A 22 0.38 -26.04 9.17
N ALA A 23 0.03 -27.21 9.71
CA ALA A 23 -0.47 -27.33 11.09
C ALA A 23 0.65 -27.10 12.13
N LEU A 24 1.86 -27.56 11.86
CA LEU A 24 3.02 -27.38 12.73
C LEU A 24 3.52 -25.93 12.75
N ARG A 25 3.49 -25.25 11.60
CA ARG A 25 3.83 -23.82 11.51
C ARG A 25 2.82 -22.93 12.26
N ARG A 26 1.55 -23.30 12.22
CA ARG A 26 0.47 -22.59 12.96
C ARG A 26 0.62 -22.73 14.48
N LEU A 27 1.09 -23.88 14.97
CA LEU A 27 1.41 -24.11 16.39
C LEU A 27 2.67 -23.36 16.84
N TYR A 28 3.64 -23.19 15.95
CA TYR A 28 4.87 -22.43 16.22
C TYR A 28 4.60 -20.92 16.30
N LEU A 29 3.76 -20.38 15.43
CA LEU A 29 3.39 -18.96 15.41
C LEU A 29 2.48 -18.58 16.59
N ALA A 30 1.54 -19.44 16.97
CA ALA A 30 0.65 -19.20 18.13
C ALA A 30 1.38 -19.21 19.49
N LYS A 31 2.56 -19.81 19.57
CA LYS A 31 3.39 -19.81 20.81
C LYS A 31 4.27 -18.57 20.96
N ASN A 32 4.46 -17.76 19.92
CA ASN A 32 5.41 -16.65 19.89
C ASN A 32 4.74 -15.26 19.76
N GLU A 33 3.46 -15.12 20.07
CA GLU A 33 2.75 -13.81 20.04
C GLU A 33 3.24 -12.80 21.10
N SER A 34 4.23 -13.15 21.93
CA SER A 34 4.79 -12.26 22.97
C SER A 34 6.28 -11.93 22.81
N SER A 35 6.92 -12.33 21.70
CA SER A 35 8.34 -12.04 21.49
C SER A 35 8.53 -10.77 20.68
N SER A 36 9.22 -9.80 21.26
CA SER A 36 9.58 -8.52 20.67
C SER A 36 10.34 -8.70 19.36
N TYR A 37 9.99 -7.90 18.34
CA TYR A 37 10.55 -7.88 16.98
C TYR A 37 12.07 -7.66 16.86
N THR A 38 12.79 -7.59 17.96
CA THR A 38 14.26 -7.53 18.03
C THR A 38 14.94 -8.82 17.57
N GLU A 39 14.22 -9.97 17.47
CA GLU A 39 14.81 -11.24 17.03
C GLU A 39 14.72 -11.53 15.53
N VAL A 40 14.02 -10.70 14.74
CA VAL A 40 13.90 -10.90 13.29
C VAL A 40 15.22 -10.61 12.54
N SER A 41 16.23 -10.04 13.20
CA SER A 41 17.56 -9.79 12.63
C SER A 41 18.44 -11.03 12.45
N ASN A 42 18.02 -12.22 12.94
CA ASN A 42 18.83 -13.44 12.95
C ASN A 42 18.28 -14.59 12.09
N ILE A 43 17.38 -14.34 11.14
CA ILE A 43 16.91 -15.39 10.24
C ILE A 43 17.80 -15.45 9.00
N SER A 44 18.57 -16.54 8.95
CA SER A 44 19.38 -17.08 7.86
C SER A 44 20.42 -16.13 7.23
N LYS A 45 21.68 -16.43 7.49
CA LYS A 45 22.83 -16.06 6.67
C LYS A 45 22.69 -16.70 5.27
N GLY A 46 22.07 -15.98 4.34
CA GLY A 46 21.95 -16.38 2.95
C GLY A 46 21.64 -15.14 2.13
N GLU A 47 22.61 -14.65 1.40
CA GLU A 47 22.67 -13.53 0.47
C GLU A 47 22.40 -12.15 1.11
N GLU A 48 23.44 -11.32 1.16
CA GLU A 48 23.33 -9.89 1.53
C GLU A 48 22.36 -9.21 0.56
N ALA A 49 21.34 -8.51 1.10
CA ALA A 49 20.43 -7.72 0.30
C ALA A 49 21.22 -6.77 -0.61
N MET A 50 20.91 -6.79 -1.90
CA MET A 50 21.63 -6.00 -2.88
C MET A 50 21.46 -4.51 -2.64
N LYS A 51 22.52 -3.76 -2.87
CA LYS A 51 22.53 -2.30 -2.83
C LYS A 51 22.39 -1.74 -4.23
N ASP A 52 21.71 -0.60 -4.32
CA ASP A 52 21.70 0.17 -5.55
C ASP A 52 23.05 0.91 -5.77
N SER A 53 23.16 1.64 -6.88
CA SER A 53 24.37 2.42 -7.23
C SER A 53 24.74 3.51 -6.21
N HIS A 54 23.84 3.84 -5.28
CA HIS A 54 24.03 4.84 -4.22
C HIS A 54 24.20 4.21 -2.82
N GLY A 55 24.37 2.89 -2.75
CA GLY A 55 24.61 2.15 -1.52
C GLY A 55 23.38 1.89 -0.66
N ARG A 56 22.16 2.17 -1.15
CA ARG A 56 20.89 1.92 -0.43
C ARG A 56 20.51 0.46 -0.57
N VAL A 57 20.13 -0.17 0.54
CA VAL A 57 19.54 -1.53 0.54
C VAL A 57 18.13 -1.45 -0.02
N ILE A 58 17.84 -2.24 -1.05
CA ILE A 58 16.53 -2.29 -1.69
C ILE A 58 15.84 -3.59 -1.31
N ASP A 59 14.94 -3.52 -0.34
CA ASP A 59 14.25 -4.66 0.27
C ASP A 59 12.71 -4.62 0.13
N TYR A 60 12.18 -3.62 -0.60
CA TYR A 60 10.76 -3.36 -0.66
C TYR A 60 10.23 -3.22 -2.09
N LEU A 61 9.31 -4.10 -2.48
CA LEU A 61 8.62 -4.06 -3.78
C LEU A 61 7.16 -3.65 -3.62
N ARG A 62 6.74 -2.61 -4.36
CA ARG A 62 5.31 -2.27 -4.52
C ARG A 62 4.83 -2.87 -5.83
N ILE A 63 3.71 -3.58 -5.78
CA ILE A 63 3.11 -4.25 -6.94
C ILE A 63 1.71 -3.67 -7.17
N SER A 64 1.53 -3.04 -8.31
CA SER A 64 0.21 -2.66 -8.81
C SER A 64 -0.47 -3.87 -9.42
N LEU A 65 -1.64 -4.27 -8.92
CA LEU A 65 -2.37 -5.46 -9.40
C LEU A 65 -3.28 -5.16 -10.59
N THR A 66 -3.67 -3.90 -10.75
CA THR A 66 -4.63 -3.44 -11.75
C THR A 66 -4.61 -1.93 -11.86
N ASP A 67 -4.94 -1.42 -13.01
CA ASP A 67 -5.25 -0.01 -13.29
C ASP A 67 -6.69 0.38 -12.88
N LYS A 68 -7.57 -0.63 -12.72
CA LYS A 68 -8.98 -0.42 -12.38
C LYS A 68 -9.15 0.00 -10.94
N CYS A 69 -10.03 0.97 -10.71
CA CYS A 69 -10.44 1.43 -9.39
C CYS A 69 -11.96 1.61 -9.37
N ASN A 70 -12.58 1.38 -8.23
CA ASN A 70 -13.99 1.70 -7.98
C ASN A 70 -14.20 3.16 -7.52
N PHE A 71 -13.12 3.96 -7.42
CA PHE A 71 -13.15 5.43 -7.25
C PHE A 71 -12.57 6.13 -8.49
N ARG A 72 -12.77 7.47 -8.53
CA ARG A 72 -12.26 8.37 -9.57
C ARG A 72 -11.67 9.62 -8.92
N CYS A 73 -10.78 9.44 -7.93
CA CYS A 73 -10.24 10.56 -7.16
C CYS A 73 -9.60 11.60 -8.06
N ILE A 74 -9.97 12.88 -7.82
CA ILE A 74 -9.66 14.03 -8.67
C ILE A 74 -8.16 14.26 -8.90
N TYR A 75 -7.33 13.87 -7.95
CA TYR A 75 -5.87 13.99 -8.03
C TYR A 75 -5.16 12.71 -8.52
N CYS A 76 -5.91 11.61 -8.75
CA CYS A 76 -5.34 10.29 -9.04
C CYS A 76 -5.55 9.85 -10.50
N MET A 77 -6.69 10.20 -11.08
CA MET A 77 -7.04 9.83 -12.46
C MET A 77 -8.09 10.78 -13.05
N PRO A 78 -8.23 10.82 -14.39
CA PRO A 78 -9.30 11.56 -15.08
C PRO A 78 -10.70 11.12 -14.62
N ALA A 79 -11.71 11.99 -14.88
CA ALA A 79 -13.10 11.73 -14.48
C ALA A 79 -13.67 10.46 -15.13
N ASP A 80 -13.35 10.23 -16.40
CA ASP A 80 -13.77 9.06 -17.16
C ASP A 80 -12.96 7.80 -16.81
N GLY A 81 -11.96 7.94 -15.91
CA GLY A 81 -11.02 6.88 -15.55
C GLY A 81 -9.86 6.78 -16.53
N VAL A 82 -9.00 5.80 -16.30
CA VAL A 82 -7.93 5.44 -17.25
C VAL A 82 -8.46 4.45 -18.28
N GLN A 83 -7.90 4.46 -19.49
CA GLN A 83 -8.19 3.45 -20.53
C GLN A 83 -7.90 2.05 -19.95
N PRO A 84 -8.90 1.15 -19.88
CA PRO A 84 -8.67 -0.17 -19.31
C PRO A 84 -7.65 -0.96 -20.13
N MET A 85 -6.65 -1.51 -19.47
CA MET A 85 -5.71 -2.43 -20.11
C MET A 85 -6.41 -3.73 -20.52
N GLY A 86 -6.02 -4.27 -21.66
CA GLY A 86 -6.46 -5.59 -22.11
C GLY A 86 -5.98 -6.70 -21.18
N HIS A 87 -6.67 -7.84 -21.19
CA HIS A 87 -6.27 -8.98 -20.35
C HIS A 87 -4.83 -9.46 -20.63
N ASP A 88 -4.41 -9.39 -21.89
CA ASP A 88 -3.07 -9.82 -22.33
C ASP A 88 -1.97 -8.81 -21.98
N GLU A 89 -2.38 -7.57 -21.67
CA GLU A 89 -1.48 -6.49 -21.26
C GLU A 89 -1.20 -6.53 -19.75
N LEU A 90 -2.09 -7.09 -18.96
CA LEU A 90 -1.92 -7.22 -17.51
C LEU A 90 -1.06 -8.44 -17.17
N LEU A 91 -0.27 -8.32 -16.11
CA LEU A 91 0.36 -9.46 -15.46
C LEU A 91 -0.70 -10.42 -14.92
N ARG A 92 -0.52 -11.72 -15.18
CA ARG A 92 -1.29 -12.78 -14.52
C ARG A 92 -0.83 -12.95 -13.08
N ILE A 93 -1.66 -13.54 -12.23
CA ILE A 93 -1.32 -13.80 -10.81
C ILE A 93 -0.04 -14.64 -10.71
N GLU A 94 0.09 -15.69 -11.52
CA GLU A 94 1.25 -16.59 -11.56
C GLU A 94 2.52 -15.87 -12.04
N GLU A 95 2.39 -14.87 -12.92
CA GLU A 95 3.50 -14.03 -13.36
C GLU A 95 3.97 -13.12 -12.21
N ILE A 96 3.02 -12.55 -11.44
CA ILE A 96 3.33 -11.73 -10.27
C ILE A 96 4.07 -12.57 -9.21
N GLU A 97 3.60 -13.79 -8.95
CA GLU A 97 4.25 -14.73 -8.02
C GLU A 97 5.68 -15.07 -8.46
N THR A 98 5.88 -15.34 -9.75
CA THR A 98 7.19 -15.61 -10.31
C THR A 98 8.12 -14.41 -10.20
N ILE A 99 7.66 -13.21 -10.53
CA ILE A 99 8.43 -11.97 -10.39
C ILE A 99 8.78 -11.71 -8.92
N ALA A 100 7.83 -11.91 -7.99
CA ALA A 100 8.08 -11.74 -6.56
C ALA A 100 9.13 -12.74 -6.05
N ARG A 101 9.09 -14.00 -6.51
CA ARG A 101 10.08 -15.02 -6.16
C ARG A 101 11.47 -14.66 -6.70
N VAL A 102 11.56 -14.17 -7.93
CA VAL A 102 12.85 -13.68 -8.44
C VAL A 102 13.34 -12.46 -7.66
N ALA A 103 12.44 -11.57 -7.25
CA ALA A 103 12.80 -10.40 -6.44
C ALA A 103 13.40 -10.76 -5.08
N THR A 104 13.05 -11.92 -4.48
CA THR A 104 13.71 -12.35 -3.24
C THR A 104 15.20 -12.63 -3.43
N ARG A 105 15.63 -13.01 -4.64
CA ARG A 105 17.05 -13.27 -4.98
C ARG A 105 17.92 -12.00 -4.92
N ILE A 106 17.32 -10.80 -5.05
CA ILE A 106 18.03 -9.53 -4.87
C ILE A 106 17.84 -8.95 -3.46
N GLY A 107 17.15 -9.65 -2.56
CA GLY A 107 16.94 -9.23 -1.19
C GLY A 107 15.62 -8.51 -0.91
N ILE A 108 14.65 -8.54 -1.84
CA ILE A 108 13.29 -8.05 -1.54
C ILE A 108 12.67 -8.95 -0.49
N ARG A 109 12.23 -8.35 0.62
CA ARG A 109 11.64 -9.03 1.78
C ARG A 109 10.23 -8.53 2.12
N SER A 110 9.88 -7.35 1.65
CA SER A 110 8.56 -6.75 1.89
C SER A 110 7.84 -6.48 0.59
N VAL A 111 6.60 -6.91 0.49
CA VAL A 111 5.72 -6.65 -0.65
C VAL A 111 4.53 -5.80 -0.22
N ARG A 112 4.19 -4.81 -1.05
CA ARG A 112 2.93 -4.08 -0.90
C ARG A 112 2.09 -4.18 -2.16
N LEU A 113 0.91 -4.73 -1.99
CA LEU A 113 -0.09 -4.78 -3.04
C LEU A 113 -0.83 -3.44 -3.11
N THR A 114 -0.92 -2.91 -4.32
CA THR A 114 -1.56 -1.65 -4.67
C THR A 114 -2.26 -1.79 -6.02
N GLY A 115 -2.53 -0.69 -6.69
CA GLY A 115 -3.09 -0.63 -8.03
C GLY A 115 -3.89 0.65 -8.19
N GLY A 116 -4.92 0.61 -9.00
CA GLY A 116 -6.07 1.46 -8.80
C GLY A 116 -6.71 1.06 -7.45
N GLU A 117 -7.49 -0.02 -7.44
CA GLU A 117 -7.91 -0.67 -6.19
C GLU A 117 -7.55 -2.17 -6.22
N PRO A 118 -6.64 -2.65 -5.35
CA PRO A 118 -6.18 -4.04 -5.42
C PRO A 118 -7.29 -5.06 -5.14
N LEU A 119 -8.29 -4.71 -4.32
CA LEU A 119 -9.38 -5.63 -3.95
C LEU A 119 -10.36 -5.92 -5.08
N VAL A 120 -10.36 -5.15 -6.18
CA VAL A 120 -11.15 -5.50 -7.37
C VAL A 120 -10.48 -6.58 -8.24
N ARG A 121 -9.20 -6.90 -7.97
CA ARG A 121 -8.48 -7.94 -8.70
C ARG A 121 -8.91 -9.34 -8.22
N LYS A 122 -9.48 -10.13 -9.14
CA LYS A 122 -9.80 -11.54 -8.83
C LYS A 122 -8.53 -12.31 -8.48
N GLY A 123 -8.61 -13.20 -7.47
CA GLY A 123 -7.47 -14.00 -7.00
C GLY A 123 -6.54 -13.26 -6.05
N VAL A 124 -6.88 -12.04 -5.57
CA VAL A 124 -6.01 -11.28 -4.67
C VAL A 124 -5.78 -11.98 -3.32
N VAL A 125 -6.76 -12.70 -2.79
CA VAL A 125 -6.63 -13.45 -1.52
C VAL A 125 -5.63 -14.60 -1.70
N ASP A 126 -5.73 -15.34 -2.80
CA ASP A 126 -4.82 -16.44 -3.12
C ASP A 126 -3.40 -15.92 -3.35
N LEU A 127 -3.25 -14.78 -4.04
CA LEU A 127 -1.95 -14.11 -4.19
C LEU A 127 -1.35 -13.71 -2.85
N VAL A 128 -2.15 -13.18 -1.91
CA VAL A 128 -1.66 -12.85 -0.56
C VAL A 128 -1.14 -14.09 0.14
N ALA A 129 -1.86 -15.23 0.06
CA ALA A 129 -1.43 -16.49 0.65
C ALA A 129 -0.12 -16.99 0.02
N SER A 130 -0.03 -16.97 -1.30
CA SER A 130 1.17 -17.39 -2.03
C SER A 130 2.40 -16.54 -1.68
N LEU A 131 2.23 -15.21 -1.60
CA LEU A 131 3.31 -14.29 -1.20
C LEU A 131 3.68 -14.44 0.28
N HIS A 132 2.71 -14.73 1.15
CA HIS A 132 2.97 -14.96 2.57
C HIS A 132 3.79 -16.23 2.81
N ASP A 133 3.50 -17.29 2.06
CA ASP A 133 4.19 -18.57 2.15
C ASP A 133 5.52 -18.60 1.38
N MET A 134 5.81 -17.56 0.61
CA MET A 134 7.03 -17.49 -0.21
C MET A 134 8.26 -17.27 0.64
N ASP A 135 9.26 -18.15 0.48
CA ASP A 135 10.55 -18.01 1.16
C ASP A 135 11.22 -16.68 0.79
N GLY A 136 11.74 -15.98 1.80
CA GLY A 136 12.35 -14.66 1.66
C GLY A 136 11.40 -13.49 1.87
N ILE A 137 10.09 -13.65 1.68
CA ILE A 137 9.10 -12.59 1.97
C ILE A 137 8.69 -12.69 3.45
N VAL A 138 8.95 -11.62 4.20
CA VAL A 138 8.61 -11.53 5.64
C VAL A 138 7.39 -10.66 5.90
N ASN A 139 6.95 -9.88 4.92
CA ASN A 139 5.84 -8.98 5.08
C ASN A 139 5.06 -8.77 3.79
N VAL A 140 3.76 -9.03 3.84
CA VAL A 140 2.80 -8.68 2.79
C VAL A 140 1.84 -7.64 3.34
N SER A 141 1.72 -6.50 2.68
CA SER A 141 0.83 -5.40 3.08
C SER A 141 0.03 -4.89 1.89
N MET A 142 -1.05 -4.17 2.16
CA MET A 142 -1.93 -3.64 1.11
C MET A 142 -2.24 -2.16 1.33
N THR A 143 -2.41 -1.41 0.23
CA THR A 143 -3.04 -0.09 0.23
C THR A 143 -4.36 -0.21 -0.53
N THR A 144 -5.46 0.19 0.07
CA THR A 144 -6.83 0.05 -0.44
C THR A 144 -7.67 1.27 -0.08
N ASN A 145 -8.74 1.54 -0.82
CA ASN A 145 -9.75 2.53 -0.42
C ASN A 145 -10.75 2.00 0.64
N GLY A 146 -10.64 0.72 0.99
CA GLY A 146 -11.38 0.11 2.09
C GLY A 146 -12.80 -0.35 1.77
N VAL A 147 -13.39 0.02 0.64
CA VAL A 147 -14.81 -0.26 0.32
C VAL A 147 -15.15 -1.75 0.34
N LEU A 148 -14.23 -2.60 -0.11
CA LEU A 148 -14.42 -4.05 -0.19
C LEU A 148 -13.90 -4.81 1.05
N LEU A 149 -13.30 -4.13 2.02
CA LEU A 149 -12.80 -4.78 3.25
C LEU A 149 -13.89 -5.47 4.08
N PRO A 150 -15.13 -4.94 4.21
CA PRO A 150 -16.16 -5.65 4.96
C PRO A 150 -16.39 -7.10 4.51
N ASP A 151 -16.25 -7.36 3.22
CA ASP A 151 -16.45 -8.69 2.64
C ASP A 151 -15.17 -9.54 2.60
N MET A 152 -13.96 -8.93 2.73
CA MET A 152 -12.70 -9.60 2.43
C MET A 152 -11.69 -9.56 3.58
N ALA A 153 -11.88 -8.75 4.61
CA ALA A 153 -10.86 -8.50 5.64
C ALA A 153 -10.48 -9.78 6.39
N ALA A 154 -11.46 -10.63 6.73
CA ALA A 154 -11.21 -11.89 7.43
C ALA A 154 -10.39 -12.87 6.57
N ASP A 155 -10.74 -13.02 5.30
CA ASP A 155 -10.04 -13.92 4.37
C ASP A 155 -8.61 -13.42 4.09
N LEU A 156 -8.43 -12.11 3.88
CA LEU A 156 -7.12 -11.50 3.71
C LEU A 156 -6.23 -11.69 4.94
N LYS A 157 -6.80 -11.55 6.14
CA LYS A 157 -6.08 -11.80 7.39
C LYS A 157 -5.69 -13.26 7.53
N ALA A 158 -6.60 -14.18 7.22
CA ALA A 158 -6.35 -15.61 7.24
C ALA A 158 -5.31 -16.04 6.19
N ALA A 159 -5.26 -15.37 5.04
CA ALA A 159 -4.26 -15.55 3.99
C ALA A 159 -2.86 -15.03 4.37
N GLY A 160 -2.72 -14.33 5.51
CA GLY A 160 -1.42 -13.84 5.98
C GLY A 160 -1.11 -12.38 5.65
N LEU A 161 -2.11 -11.60 5.20
CA LEU A 161 -1.91 -10.16 5.04
C LEU A 161 -1.56 -9.53 6.41
N SER A 162 -0.38 -8.93 6.51
CA SER A 162 0.14 -8.43 7.79
C SER A 162 -0.58 -7.16 8.24
N ARG A 163 -0.86 -6.24 7.31
CA ARG A 163 -1.48 -4.95 7.62
C ARG A 163 -2.11 -4.29 6.40
N VAL A 164 -3.04 -3.38 6.67
CA VAL A 164 -3.71 -2.57 5.66
C VAL A 164 -3.43 -1.09 5.87
N ASN A 165 -3.30 -0.36 4.75
CA ASN A 165 -3.33 1.09 4.72
C ASN A 165 -4.59 1.48 3.96
N ILE A 166 -5.47 2.22 4.59
CA ILE A 166 -6.75 2.63 4.01
C ILE A 166 -6.63 4.10 3.60
N SER A 167 -6.92 4.38 2.33
CA SER A 167 -6.90 5.75 1.80
C SER A 167 -8.21 6.46 2.15
N LEU A 168 -8.10 7.61 2.81
CA LEU A 168 -9.23 8.43 3.24
C LEU A 168 -8.76 9.87 3.40
N ASP A 169 -9.25 10.78 2.56
CA ASP A 169 -8.73 12.15 2.48
C ASP A 169 -9.60 13.17 3.24
N THR A 170 -10.83 12.83 3.59
CA THR A 170 -11.75 13.71 4.33
C THR A 170 -12.73 12.87 5.16
N LEU A 171 -13.21 13.46 6.27
CA LEU A 171 -14.30 12.94 7.09
C LEU A 171 -15.62 13.65 6.81
N ASP A 172 -15.63 14.61 5.89
CA ASP A 172 -16.84 15.26 5.39
C ASP A 172 -17.45 14.48 4.22
N PRO A 173 -18.74 14.05 4.29
CA PRO A 173 -19.34 13.20 3.25
C PRO A 173 -19.47 13.90 1.88
N GLU A 174 -19.75 15.21 1.86
CA GLU A 174 -19.89 15.97 0.61
C GLU A 174 -18.53 16.15 -0.04
N GLN A 175 -17.52 16.54 0.76
CA GLN A 175 -16.16 16.65 0.29
C GLN A 175 -15.60 15.30 -0.16
N PHE A 176 -15.95 14.18 0.53
CA PHE A 176 -15.56 12.84 0.12
C PHE A 176 -16.10 12.48 -1.26
N THR A 177 -17.39 12.78 -1.49
CA THR A 177 -18.02 12.57 -2.80
C THR A 177 -17.38 13.44 -3.87
N TYR A 178 -17.06 14.71 -3.56
CA TYR A 178 -16.33 15.60 -4.47
C TYR A 178 -14.95 15.03 -4.83
N ILE A 179 -14.15 14.62 -3.84
CA ILE A 179 -12.78 14.11 -4.05
C ILE A 179 -12.81 12.79 -4.83
N THR A 180 -13.67 11.85 -4.46
CA THR A 180 -13.70 10.51 -5.05
C THR A 180 -14.57 10.40 -6.30
N ARG A 181 -15.40 11.40 -6.57
CA ARG A 181 -16.43 11.54 -7.64
C ARG A 181 -17.57 10.50 -7.54
N VAL A 182 -17.30 9.28 -7.11
CA VAL A 182 -18.29 8.19 -7.09
C VAL A 182 -18.38 7.45 -5.74
N GLY A 183 -17.52 7.79 -4.77
CA GLY A 183 -17.45 7.12 -3.48
C GLY A 183 -18.47 7.63 -2.47
N ARG A 184 -18.68 6.81 -1.41
CA ARG A 184 -19.44 7.19 -0.21
C ARG A 184 -18.56 7.00 1.01
N LEU A 185 -18.45 8.00 1.86
CA LEU A 185 -17.61 8.00 3.06
C LEU A 185 -17.90 6.80 3.97
N GLU A 186 -19.18 6.51 4.20
CA GLU A 186 -19.63 5.43 5.09
C GLU A 186 -19.08 4.07 4.65
N SER A 187 -18.89 3.85 3.35
CA SER A 187 -18.35 2.58 2.84
C SER A 187 -16.89 2.39 3.23
N THR A 188 -16.08 3.45 3.17
CA THR A 188 -14.68 3.43 3.62
C THR A 188 -14.59 3.32 5.15
N LEU A 189 -15.45 4.02 5.89
CA LEU A 189 -15.50 3.91 7.36
C LEU A 189 -15.83 2.48 7.82
N ARG A 190 -16.82 1.83 7.21
CA ARG A 190 -17.09 0.40 7.48
C ARG A 190 -15.89 -0.49 7.15
N GLY A 191 -15.11 -0.14 6.12
CA GLY A 191 -13.87 -0.85 5.81
C GLY A 191 -12.80 -0.71 6.90
N ILE A 192 -12.71 0.45 7.54
CA ILE A 192 -11.81 0.67 8.69
C ILE A 192 -12.25 -0.20 9.87
N ASP A 193 -13.55 -0.23 10.17
CA ASP A 193 -14.11 -1.03 11.26
C ASP A 193 -13.86 -2.53 10.99
N ALA A 194 -14.16 -3.01 9.79
CA ALA A 194 -13.89 -4.39 9.39
C ALA A 194 -12.41 -4.78 9.48
N ALA A 195 -11.50 -3.86 9.17
CA ALA A 195 -10.07 -4.11 9.33
C ALA A 195 -9.67 -4.28 10.80
N LEU A 196 -10.22 -3.44 11.70
CA LEU A 196 -9.97 -3.57 13.14
C LEU A 196 -10.59 -4.86 13.70
N GLU A 197 -11.82 -5.19 13.33
CA GLU A 197 -12.54 -6.40 13.74
C GLU A 197 -11.84 -7.68 13.27
N ALA A 198 -11.26 -7.67 12.07
CA ALA A 198 -10.43 -8.77 11.56
C ALA A 198 -9.06 -8.89 12.26
N GLY A 199 -8.74 -7.98 13.20
CA GLY A 199 -7.50 -8.02 13.98
C GLY A 199 -6.26 -7.55 13.21
N PHE A 200 -6.41 -6.68 12.19
CA PHE A 200 -5.25 -6.01 11.61
C PHE A 200 -4.64 -5.03 12.61
N ASN A 201 -3.34 -5.15 12.84
CA ASN A 201 -2.55 -4.24 13.67
C ASN A 201 -1.14 -4.11 13.10
N PRO A 202 -0.71 -2.90 12.69
CA PRO A 202 -1.47 -1.64 12.72
C PRO A 202 -2.46 -1.49 11.55
N VAL A 203 -3.59 -0.82 11.80
CA VAL A 203 -4.45 -0.22 10.77
C VAL A 203 -4.00 1.22 10.53
N LYS A 204 -3.62 1.54 9.30
CA LYS A 204 -3.11 2.87 8.95
C LYS A 204 -4.08 3.57 8.01
N ILE A 205 -4.41 4.82 8.30
CA ILE A 205 -5.19 5.70 7.42
C ILE A 205 -4.22 6.63 6.71
N ASN A 206 -4.30 6.70 5.39
CA ASN A 206 -3.53 7.65 4.58
C ASN A 206 -4.44 8.76 4.10
N ALA A 207 -4.10 9.99 4.40
CA ALA A 207 -4.75 11.18 3.88
C ALA A 207 -3.75 11.99 3.05
N VAL A 208 -4.04 12.19 1.77
CA VAL A 208 -3.29 13.13 0.93
C VAL A 208 -3.73 14.54 1.30
N THR A 209 -2.76 15.39 1.64
CA THR A 209 -3.03 16.76 2.09
C THR A 209 -2.89 17.73 0.93
N VAL A 210 -3.98 18.44 0.63
CA VAL A 210 -4.03 19.37 -0.49
C VAL A 210 -4.60 20.71 -0.02
N ARG A 211 -3.84 21.81 -0.17
CA ARG A 211 -4.16 23.12 0.37
C ARG A 211 -5.55 23.61 -0.03
N ARG A 212 -5.88 23.56 -1.29
CA ARG A 212 -7.17 24.06 -1.80
C ARG A 212 -8.38 23.21 -1.37
N LEU A 213 -8.17 22.00 -0.87
CA LEU A 213 -9.28 21.17 -0.36
C LEU A 213 -9.74 21.59 1.03
N ASN A 214 -8.95 22.36 1.77
CA ASN A 214 -9.30 22.84 3.12
C ASN A 214 -9.83 21.73 4.04
N GLN A 215 -9.09 20.60 4.09
CA GLN A 215 -9.45 19.40 4.85
C GLN A 215 -9.38 19.66 6.36
N ASP A 216 -10.24 19.02 7.15
CA ASP A 216 -10.17 19.08 8.61
C ASP A 216 -9.12 18.11 9.18
N PHE A 217 -7.87 18.56 9.22
CA PHE A 217 -6.75 17.75 9.67
C PHE A 217 -6.81 17.39 11.16
N LEU A 218 -7.38 18.26 12.00
CA LEU A 218 -7.53 17.95 13.42
C LEU A 218 -8.56 16.84 13.63
N ALA A 219 -9.68 16.83 12.92
CA ALA A 219 -10.65 15.75 13.00
C ALA A 219 -10.02 14.39 12.65
N PHE A 220 -9.14 14.35 11.63
CA PHE A 220 -8.35 13.16 11.34
C PHE A 220 -7.41 12.76 12.46
N ALA A 221 -6.62 13.70 12.99
CA ALA A 221 -5.68 13.43 14.06
C ALA A 221 -6.39 12.87 15.30
N LYS A 222 -7.59 13.36 15.62
CA LYS A 222 -8.42 12.89 16.72
C LYS A 222 -8.83 11.41 16.60
N LEU A 223 -8.87 10.82 15.41
CA LEU A 223 -9.14 9.38 15.22
C LEU A 223 -8.13 8.49 15.95
N SER A 224 -6.92 9.01 16.20
CA SER A 224 -5.88 8.28 16.93
C SER A 224 -6.07 8.27 18.44
N ILE A 225 -6.90 9.15 19.00
CA ILE A 225 -7.05 9.30 20.46
C ILE A 225 -7.71 8.06 21.06
N ASP A 226 -8.90 7.70 20.59
CA ASP A 226 -9.73 6.65 21.18
C ASP A 226 -9.66 5.31 20.44
N ARG A 227 -9.07 5.28 19.27
CA ARG A 227 -8.95 4.10 18.40
C ARG A 227 -7.49 3.77 18.11
N PRO A 228 -7.10 2.49 17.98
CA PRO A 228 -5.74 2.09 17.61
C PRO A 228 -5.49 2.30 16.11
N LEU A 229 -5.70 3.54 15.66
CA LEU A 229 -5.54 3.97 14.28
C LEU A 229 -4.31 4.84 14.13
N HIS A 230 -3.55 4.62 13.08
CA HIS A 230 -2.36 5.42 12.77
C HIS A 230 -2.66 6.28 11.55
N VAL A 231 -3.05 7.53 11.78
CA VAL A 231 -3.33 8.50 10.72
C VAL A 231 -2.03 9.00 10.13
N ARG A 232 -1.91 9.01 8.80
CA ARG A 232 -0.72 9.51 8.10
C ARG A 232 -1.11 10.52 7.06
N PHE A 233 -0.64 11.72 7.24
CA PHE A 233 -0.72 12.80 6.29
C PHE A 233 0.41 12.68 5.27
N ILE A 234 0.07 12.69 4.00
CA ILE A 234 0.99 12.55 2.88
C ILE A 234 0.94 13.84 2.07
N GLU A 235 2.06 14.53 1.95
CA GLU A 235 2.16 15.68 1.05
C GLU A 235 1.69 15.31 -0.35
N TYR A 236 0.86 16.14 -0.94
CA TYR A 236 0.41 15.97 -2.31
C TYR A 236 1.61 15.92 -3.27
N MET A 237 1.58 14.95 -4.17
CA MET A 237 2.58 14.76 -5.21
C MET A 237 1.90 14.94 -6.56
N PRO A 238 2.16 16.01 -7.29
CA PRO A 238 1.62 16.19 -8.65
C PRO A 238 2.24 15.16 -9.60
N VAL A 239 1.44 14.18 -10.01
CA VAL A 239 1.82 13.12 -10.96
C VAL A 239 0.70 12.88 -11.97
N GLY A 240 1.08 12.57 -13.22
CA GLY A 240 0.16 12.29 -14.31
C GLY A 240 -0.56 13.53 -14.86
N GLU A 241 -1.55 13.29 -15.68
CA GLU A 241 -2.33 14.33 -16.37
C GLU A 241 -3.22 15.17 -15.42
N SER A 242 -3.38 14.75 -14.15
CA SER A 242 -4.11 15.53 -13.15
C SER A 242 -3.49 16.90 -12.87
N THR A 243 -2.31 17.18 -13.44
CA THR A 243 -1.60 18.45 -13.35
C THR A 243 -2.13 19.55 -14.27
N GLY A 244 -3.32 19.40 -14.90
CA GLY A 244 -3.90 20.56 -15.52
C GLY A 244 -4.73 20.44 -16.80
N SER A 245 -4.96 19.26 -17.36
CA SER A 245 -5.72 19.14 -18.62
C SER A 245 -7.24 19.24 -18.45
N ASP A 246 -7.77 19.01 -17.24
CA ASP A 246 -9.20 19.10 -16.91
C ASP A 246 -9.58 20.39 -16.15
N GLY A 247 -8.70 21.40 -16.14
CA GLY A 247 -8.92 22.67 -15.46
C GLY A 247 -8.77 22.63 -13.93
N THR A 248 -8.43 21.48 -13.32
CA THR A 248 -8.18 21.39 -11.88
C THR A 248 -6.84 22.01 -11.49
N GLY A 249 -5.88 22.05 -12.43
CA GLY A 249 -4.62 22.79 -12.30
C GLY A 249 -3.87 22.53 -10.99
N TRP A 250 -3.79 21.26 -10.55
CA TRP A 250 -3.05 20.86 -9.34
C TRP A 250 -1.56 21.10 -9.54
N ASP A 251 -0.94 21.88 -8.66
CA ASP A 251 0.47 22.22 -8.76
C ASP A 251 1.19 22.23 -7.40
N ARG A 252 2.44 22.70 -7.39
CA ARG A 252 3.25 22.77 -6.16
C ARG A 252 2.66 23.72 -5.10
N SER A 253 1.82 24.68 -5.46
CA SER A 253 1.18 25.60 -4.50
C SER A 253 0.12 24.89 -3.64
N ASP A 254 -0.36 23.71 -4.09
CA ASP A 254 -1.29 22.89 -3.35
C ASP A 254 -0.62 22.03 -2.26
N VAL A 255 0.68 21.96 -2.25
CA VAL A 255 1.45 21.23 -1.23
C VAL A 255 1.38 21.97 0.11
N ILE A 256 1.07 21.24 1.17
CA ILE A 256 1.19 21.71 2.55
C ILE A 256 2.42 21.00 3.14
N PRO A 257 3.53 21.71 3.42
CA PRO A 257 4.68 21.12 4.10
C PRO A 257 4.29 20.52 5.45
N SER A 258 4.89 19.39 5.81
CA SER A 258 4.52 18.67 7.03
C SER A 258 4.73 19.48 8.31
N GLU A 259 5.73 20.36 8.36
CA GLU A 259 5.93 21.27 9.51
C GLU A 259 4.80 22.30 9.63
N GLU A 260 4.35 22.87 8.53
CA GLU A 260 3.20 23.77 8.48
C GLU A 260 1.94 23.04 8.97
N LEU A 261 1.72 21.81 8.44
CA LEU A 261 0.56 21.00 8.81
C LEU A 261 0.54 20.63 10.29
N LEU A 262 1.71 20.29 10.87
CA LEU A 262 1.86 20.02 12.30
C LEU A 262 1.47 21.26 13.14
N GLY A 263 1.92 22.46 12.71
CA GLY A 263 1.56 23.73 13.35
C GLY A 263 0.05 23.95 13.32
N ILE A 264 -0.60 23.80 12.16
CA ILE A 264 -2.05 23.95 11.99
C ILE A 264 -2.82 22.99 12.92
N ILE A 265 -2.39 21.71 13.01
CA ILE A 265 -3.03 20.74 13.91
C ILE A 265 -2.87 21.14 15.36
N ASN A 266 -1.68 21.55 15.81
CA ASN A 266 -1.40 21.91 17.19
C ASN A 266 -2.14 23.18 17.60
N GLU A 267 -2.14 24.24 16.80
CA GLU A 267 -2.89 25.47 17.06
C GLU A 267 -4.38 25.18 17.25
N ARG A 268 -4.97 24.37 16.38
CA ARG A 268 -6.38 23.99 16.49
C ARG A 268 -6.64 23.06 17.68
N ALA A 269 -5.73 22.13 17.98
CA ALA A 269 -5.85 21.23 19.13
C ALA A 269 -5.88 22.03 20.44
N VAL A 270 -4.96 22.97 20.61
CA VAL A 270 -4.92 23.85 21.79
C VAL A 270 -6.19 24.69 21.89
N ALA A 271 -6.67 25.25 20.80
CA ALA A 271 -7.91 26.03 20.76
C ALA A 271 -9.15 25.19 21.18
N GLU A 272 -9.14 23.88 20.96
CA GLU A 272 -10.18 22.94 21.39
C GLU A 272 -9.89 22.28 22.76
N GLY A 273 -8.84 22.72 23.49
CA GLY A 273 -8.48 22.21 24.81
C GLY A 273 -7.75 20.87 24.81
N LEU A 274 -7.22 20.45 23.67
CA LEU A 274 -6.38 19.25 23.55
C LEU A 274 -4.90 19.63 23.74
N PRO A 275 -4.04 18.68 24.19
CA PRO A 275 -2.61 18.89 24.17
C PRO A 275 -2.06 18.95 22.74
N GLU A 276 -0.88 19.51 22.58
CA GLU A 276 -0.13 19.43 21.33
C GLU A 276 0.34 17.98 21.03
N LEU A 277 0.56 17.68 19.78
CA LEU A 277 1.19 16.45 19.33
C LEU A 277 2.66 16.42 19.77
N VAL A 278 3.08 15.34 20.41
CA VAL A 278 4.47 15.11 20.82
C VAL A 278 5.11 14.04 19.92
N SER A 279 6.41 14.18 19.63
CA SER A 279 7.13 13.19 18.83
C SER A 279 7.22 11.85 19.58
N THR A 280 6.91 10.75 18.90
CA THR A 280 7.02 9.40 19.47
C THR A 280 8.47 8.90 19.56
N GLY A 281 9.43 9.60 18.95
CA GLY A 281 10.79 9.08 18.78
C GLY A 281 10.82 7.84 17.88
N ASP A 282 11.91 7.09 17.91
CA ASP A 282 12.06 5.86 17.13
C ASP A 282 11.32 4.67 17.77
N ASP A 283 11.24 4.61 19.09
CA ASP A 283 10.63 3.50 19.84
C ASP A 283 9.09 3.49 19.74
N GLY A 284 8.46 4.62 19.53
CA GLY A 284 7.00 4.75 19.40
C GLY A 284 6.48 4.61 17.94
N LYS A 285 7.33 4.27 16.99
CA LYS A 285 6.89 4.12 15.60
C LYS A 285 6.07 2.86 15.40
N PRO A 286 4.86 2.94 14.80
CA PRO A 286 4.11 1.74 14.43
C PRO A 286 4.88 0.95 13.38
N ILE A 287 4.87 -0.38 13.51
CA ILE A 287 5.58 -1.32 12.65
C ILE A 287 5.39 -0.99 11.16
N GLY A 288 6.48 -0.91 10.40
CA GLY A 288 6.42 -0.71 8.95
C GLY A 288 7.71 -0.23 8.30
N TRP A 289 7.75 -0.36 6.98
CA TRP A 289 8.87 0.02 6.08
C TRP A 289 8.70 1.45 5.50
N GLY A 290 7.89 2.29 6.10
CA GLY A 290 7.57 3.62 5.56
C GLY A 290 8.44 4.74 6.14
N PRO A 291 8.57 5.88 5.44
CA PRO A 291 9.39 7.02 5.83
C PRO A 291 8.65 8.01 6.74
N ALA A 292 7.49 7.65 7.29
CA ALA A 292 6.70 8.55 8.12
C ALA A 292 7.41 8.89 9.43
N ARG A 293 7.36 10.16 9.82
CA ARG A 293 7.69 10.63 11.17
C ARG A 293 6.41 10.63 11.98
N TYR A 294 6.46 10.10 13.20
CA TYR A 294 5.28 9.91 14.01
C TYR A 294 5.25 10.80 15.24
N TYR A 295 4.04 11.22 15.57
CA TYR A 295 3.65 12.01 16.73
C TYR A 295 2.42 11.37 17.36
N GLU A 296 2.11 11.75 18.59
CA GLU A 296 0.91 11.29 19.28
C GLU A 296 0.35 12.36 20.19
N PHE A 297 -0.95 12.35 20.41
CA PHE A 297 -1.51 13.04 21.57
C PHE A 297 -1.16 12.25 22.82
N PRO A 298 -0.74 12.90 23.92
CA PRO A 298 -0.46 12.20 25.16
C PRO A 298 -1.61 11.30 25.61
N GLY A 299 -1.33 10.00 25.76
CA GLY A 299 -2.33 8.99 26.15
C GLY A 299 -3.20 8.45 25.01
N ALA A 300 -2.97 8.81 23.77
CA ALA A 300 -3.70 8.28 22.61
C ALA A 300 -3.39 6.79 22.36
N LYS A 301 -4.36 6.07 21.79
CA LYS A 301 -4.21 4.65 21.40
C LYS A 301 -3.47 4.45 20.07
N GLY A 302 -3.40 5.47 19.25
CA GLY A 302 -2.77 5.46 17.95
C GLY A 302 -1.83 6.64 17.76
N THR A 303 -1.39 6.89 16.53
CA THR A 303 -0.40 7.94 16.23
C THR A 303 -0.80 8.76 15.02
N VAL A 304 -0.19 9.94 14.90
CA VAL A 304 -0.26 10.83 13.75
C VAL A 304 1.10 10.84 13.05
N GLY A 305 1.14 10.47 11.77
CA GLY A 305 2.37 10.39 11.00
C GLY A 305 2.40 11.39 9.85
N PHE A 306 3.58 11.84 9.47
CA PHE A 306 3.78 12.76 8.35
C PHE A 306 4.75 12.14 7.35
N ILE A 307 4.37 12.16 6.07
CA ILE A 307 5.19 11.68 4.95
C ILE A 307 5.44 12.88 4.02
N SER A 308 6.68 13.31 3.93
CA SER A 308 7.11 14.53 3.26
C SER A 308 7.98 14.21 2.03
N PRO A 309 7.39 13.76 0.91
CA PRO A 309 8.19 13.43 -0.27
C PRO A 309 8.78 14.64 -0.97
N LEU A 310 8.23 15.84 -0.78
CA LEU A 310 8.64 17.06 -1.44
C LEU A 310 9.36 18.04 -0.52
N SER A 311 8.76 18.39 0.64
CA SER A 311 9.36 19.39 1.54
C SER A 311 10.55 18.84 2.32
N ARG A 312 10.58 17.55 2.59
CA ARG A 312 11.68 16.85 3.29
C ARG A 312 11.83 15.44 2.73
N HIS A 313 12.31 15.36 1.49
CA HIS A 313 12.43 14.10 0.79
C HIS A 313 13.36 13.11 1.52
N PHE A 314 13.03 11.83 1.38
CA PHE A 314 13.73 10.71 2.02
C PHE A 314 14.43 9.81 0.99
N CYS A 315 14.88 10.40 -0.11
CA CYS A 315 15.50 9.67 -1.23
C CYS A 315 16.74 8.90 -0.81
N SER A 316 17.56 9.48 0.07
CA SER A 316 18.77 8.82 0.61
C SER A 316 18.49 7.53 1.40
N GLN A 317 17.26 7.34 1.88
CA GLN A 317 16.81 6.15 2.62
C GLN A 317 15.76 5.33 1.83
N CYS A 318 15.58 5.63 0.54
CA CYS A 318 14.56 4.99 -0.27
C CYS A 318 14.94 3.56 -0.66
N ASN A 319 14.25 2.59 -0.08
CA ASN A 319 14.45 1.15 -0.26
C ASN A 319 13.50 0.49 -1.28
N ARG A 320 12.86 1.27 -2.19
CA ARG A 320 11.71 0.78 -2.96
C ARG A 320 11.98 0.63 -4.43
N LEU A 321 11.37 -0.43 -5.00
CA LEU A 321 11.06 -0.57 -6.42
C LEU A 321 9.55 -0.68 -6.61
N ARG A 322 9.06 -0.45 -7.83
CA ARG A 322 7.64 -0.53 -8.20
C ARG A 322 7.47 -1.39 -9.43
N LEU A 323 6.49 -2.29 -9.39
CA LEU A 323 6.03 -3.09 -10.52
C LEU A 323 4.62 -2.61 -10.87
N THR A 324 4.43 -2.17 -12.11
CA THR A 324 3.12 -1.75 -12.61
C THR A 324 2.26 -2.95 -13.02
N ALA A 325 0.97 -2.76 -13.18
CA ALA A 325 0.03 -3.82 -13.54
C ALA A 325 0.30 -4.42 -14.93
N ASP A 326 0.89 -3.63 -15.83
CA ASP A 326 1.33 -4.05 -17.18
C ASP A 326 2.76 -4.61 -17.22
N GLY A 327 3.39 -4.81 -16.03
CA GLY A 327 4.67 -5.48 -15.89
C GLY A 327 5.88 -4.61 -16.18
N LYS A 328 5.79 -3.30 -15.96
CA LYS A 328 6.94 -2.41 -16.02
C LYS A 328 7.56 -2.23 -14.62
N LEU A 329 8.85 -2.42 -14.51
CA LEU A 329 9.60 -2.18 -13.28
C LEU A 329 10.14 -0.74 -13.29
N ARG A 330 9.77 0.03 -12.27
CA ARG A 330 10.15 1.45 -12.09
C ARG A 330 11.07 1.61 -10.89
N PRO A 331 12.24 2.22 -11.06
CA PRO A 331 13.18 2.46 -9.94
C PRO A 331 12.71 3.58 -9.00
N CYS A 332 11.92 4.54 -9.48
CA CYS A 332 11.44 5.69 -8.72
C CYS A 332 9.99 6.03 -9.10
N LEU A 333 9.24 6.65 -8.20
CA LEU A 333 7.88 7.15 -8.46
C LEU A 333 7.88 8.21 -9.57
N PHE A 334 8.83 9.13 -9.52
CA PHE A 334 8.94 10.27 -10.44
C PHE A 334 9.78 9.99 -11.69
N SER A 335 10.21 8.74 -11.92
CA SER A 335 10.98 8.37 -13.10
C SER A 335 10.06 7.79 -14.17
N ASP A 336 10.15 8.28 -15.40
CA ASP A 336 9.49 7.68 -16.56
C ASP A 336 10.31 6.56 -17.20
N ARG A 337 11.49 6.25 -16.63
CA ARG A 337 12.28 5.08 -17.03
C ARG A 337 11.60 3.82 -16.52
N GLU A 338 11.32 2.91 -17.43
CA GLU A 338 10.62 1.64 -17.18
C GLU A 338 11.36 0.48 -17.84
N ILE A 339 11.43 -0.65 -17.16
CA ILE A 339 12.01 -1.89 -17.66
C ILE A 339 10.88 -2.90 -17.88
N ASP A 340 10.80 -3.51 -19.06
CA ASP A 340 9.73 -4.45 -19.40
C ASP A 340 10.00 -5.84 -18.82
N VAL A 341 9.58 -6.05 -17.58
CA VAL A 341 9.72 -7.35 -16.89
C VAL A 341 8.75 -8.39 -17.43
N ARG A 342 7.58 -7.96 -17.93
CA ARG A 342 6.60 -8.89 -18.52
C ARG A 342 7.14 -9.58 -19.77
N SER A 343 7.67 -8.81 -20.72
CA SER A 343 8.30 -9.38 -21.92
C SER A 343 9.52 -10.22 -21.56
N ALA A 344 10.37 -9.73 -20.66
CA ALA A 344 11.52 -10.47 -20.16
C ALA A 344 11.11 -11.84 -19.57
N LEU A 345 10.06 -11.88 -18.75
CA LEU A 345 9.54 -13.14 -18.19
C LEU A 345 9.05 -14.10 -19.26
N ARG A 346 8.25 -13.60 -20.22
CA ARG A 346 7.59 -14.44 -21.23
C ARG A 346 8.58 -14.98 -22.28
N GLU A 347 9.64 -14.25 -22.56
CA GLU A 347 10.62 -14.59 -23.61
C GLU A 347 11.89 -15.24 -23.05
N GLY A 348 12.34 -14.82 -21.85
CA GLY A 348 13.64 -15.22 -21.29
C GLY A 348 13.54 -15.85 -19.88
N GLY A 349 12.34 -15.97 -19.30
CA GLY A 349 12.12 -16.62 -18.02
C GLY A 349 12.69 -15.88 -16.82
N GLU A 350 12.95 -16.61 -15.73
CA GLU A 350 13.35 -16.02 -14.44
C GLU A 350 14.70 -15.30 -14.47
N ASP A 351 15.66 -15.77 -15.26
CA ASP A 351 16.98 -15.14 -15.33
C ASP A 351 16.93 -13.79 -16.08
N ALA A 352 16.04 -13.65 -17.07
CA ALA A 352 15.79 -12.37 -17.70
C ALA A 352 15.12 -11.39 -16.73
N VAL A 353 14.16 -11.85 -15.91
CA VAL A 353 13.56 -11.05 -14.85
C VAL A 353 14.60 -10.61 -13.82
N TYR A 354 15.50 -11.50 -13.41
CA TYR A 354 16.59 -11.17 -12.50
C TYR A 354 17.48 -10.03 -13.04
N ASN A 355 17.84 -10.10 -14.33
CA ASN A 355 18.60 -9.04 -14.98
C ASN A 355 17.85 -7.70 -15.01
N CYS A 356 16.52 -7.71 -15.20
CA CYS A 356 15.70 -6.51 -15.10
C CYS A 356 15.78 -5.87 -13.70
N PHE A 357 15.82 -6.68 -12.64
CA PHE A 357 16.01 -6.15 -11.28
C PHE A 357 17.39 -5.54 -11.09
N LEU A 358 18.45 -6.17 -11.59
CA LEU A 358 19.80 -5.59 -11.55
C LEU A 358 19.88 -4.26 -12.30
N GLU A 359 19.25 -4.18 -13.47
CA GLU A 359 19.15 -2.95 -14.24
C GLU A 359 18.40 -1.86 -13.45
N ALA A 360 17.26 -2.20 -12.80
CA ALA A 360 16.50 -1.26 -12.00
C ALA A 360 17.28 -0.71 -10.81
N LEU A 361 18.12 -1.53 -10.17
CA LEU A 361 19.02 -1.09 -9.09
C LEU A 361 20.05 -0.07 -9.62
N ASN A 362 20.63 -0.32 -10.80
CA ASN A 362 21.60 0.58 -11.42
C ASN A 362 20.96 1.88 -11.92
N MET A 363 19.70 1.83 -12.39
CA MET A 363 18.96 2.98 -12.90
C MET A 363 18.32 3.83 -11.81
N LYS A 364 18.30 3.36 -10.55
CA LYS A 364 17.64 4.06 -9.46
C LYS A 364 18.35 5.38 -9.19
N PRO A 365 17.65 6.54 -9.31
CA PRO A 365 18.28 7.84 -9.13
C PRO A 365 18.66 8.06 -7.66
N ASP A 366 19.65 8.91 -7.44
CA ASP A 366 20.05 9.38 -6.11
C ASP A 366 18.87 10.04 -5.40
N ASP A 367 18.31 11.04 -6.03
CA ASP A 367 17.06 11.65 -5.62
C ASP A 367 16.16 11.96 -6.83
N HIS A 368 14.99 12.55 -6.60
CA HIS A 368 14.11 12.94 -7.69
C HIS A 368 14.45 14.32 -8.31
N HIS A 369 15.45 15.04 -7.79
CA HIS A 369 16.05 16.28 -8.35
C HIS A 369 15.02 17.27 -8.90
N ASP A 370 14.09 17.73 -8.12
CA ASP A 370 13.01 18.62 -8.59
C ASP A 370 12.14 18.09 -9.75
N LYS A 371 12.39 16.90 -10.25
CA LYS A 371 11.47 16.22 -11.15
C LYS A 371 10.27 15.77 -10.36
N VAL A 372 9.23 16.55 -10.46
CA VAL A 372 7.92 16.25 -9.89
C VAL A 372 7.00 16.02 -11.05
N GLY A 373 6.42 14.82 -11.11
CA GLY A 373 5.55 14.43 -12.19
C GLY A 373 6.07 13.20 -12.95
N THR A 374 5.19 12.56 -13.67
CA THR A 374 5.42 11.42 -14.55
C THR A 374 4.28 11.38 -15.55
N GLU A 375 4.51 10.79 -16.72
CA GLU A 375 3.48 10.66 -17.77
C GLU A 375 2.31 9.77 -17.33
N ARG A 376 2.55 8.79 -16.44
CA ARG A 376 1.51 7.90 -15.92
C ARG A 376 0.74 8.51 -14.77
N ASN A 377 -0.56 8.22 -14.73
CA ASN A 377 -1.40 8.55 -13.58
C ASN A 377 -1.05 7.70 -12.34
N MET A 378 -1.35 8.21 -11.15
CA MET A 378 -1.04 7.54 -9.88
C MET A 378 -1.63 6.12 -9.80
N SER A 379 -2.83 5.90 -10.34
CA SER A 379 -3.50 4.60 -10.40
C SER A 379 -2.75 3.56 -11.24
N GLN A 380 -1.96 3.98 -12.22
CA GLN A 380 -1.21 3.10 -13.11
C GLN A 380 0.14 2.67 -12.53
N ILE A 381 0.71 3.48 -11.62
CA ILE A 381 2.04 3.24 -11.03
C ILE A 381 2.00 2.70 -9.60
N GLY A 382 0.80 2.44 -9.09
CA GLY A 382 0.60 1.88 -7.76
C GLY A 382 0.89 2.88 -6.65
N GLY A 383 0.04 3.89 -6.53
CA GLY A 383 0.12 5.00 -5.58
C GLY A 383 0.13 4.62 -4.10
#